data_87e8873611c93a39f981ad1eb3c475d7
#
_entry.id   87e8873611c93a39f981ad1eb3c475d7
#
_cell.length_a   1.000
_cell.length_b   1.000
_cell.length_c   1.000
_cell.angle_alpha   90.00
_cell.angle_beta   90.00
_cell.angle_gamma   90.00
#
_symmetry.space_group_name_H-M   'P 1'
#
loop_
_entity.id
_entity.type
_entity.pdbx_description
1 polymer ?
#
loop_
_entity_poly.entity_id
_entity_poly.type
_entity_poly.pdbx_seq_one_letter_code
_entity_poly.pdbx_strand_id
1 'polypeptide(L)'
;EIANKGPFLNQNLSRKINVMTPKVLVSDKLSETAVQIFIDRGIDVDFLPELGKDKEALAKKIGHYDGLAIRSATKVTQTILRNAHKLKVIGRAGIGTDNIDKEAASKKGIVVMNTPFGNMTTTAEHAIAMMFAVARQIPQASASTHAGRWEKSKFMGVELTGKTLGVIGAGNIGGIVCERARNLKMKILAYDPFLSKDKSLEMGIEKVEDLENLLPKVDFITLHVPLTDMTRNILSRENLEKTKKGVRIINCARGGLVDEIALSELIKSGHVAGAAFDVFEKEPANDNPLFNLPNVVCTPHLGAATIEAQENVALQVAEQMSNYLLEGAVENALNMPSMSSEEAKVMGPWVKLSQYLGSFAGQMTDEPVKAINILYDGVVSEMNLPALNSSVISGIMSKANPDVNMVSAPIIAKERGIKISTTNQDKAGAFAGYIKVTV
;
A
#
# COMPACT_ATOMS: atom_id res chain seq x y z
N GLU A 1 40.44 62.64 19.38
CA GLU A 1 39.36 63.64 19.51
C GLU A 1 38.44 63.54 18.36
N ILE A 2 37.15 63.39 18.71
CA ILE A 2 35.94 63.35 17.87
C ILE A 2 35.71 61.98 17.19
N ALA A 3 35.09 61.15 17.94
CA ALA A 3 34.33 59.98 17.49
C ALA A 3 33.12 60.46 16.67
N ASN A 4 32.88 59.81 15.54
CA ASN A 4 31.62 59.93 14.84
C ASN A 4 30.99 58.52 14.72
N LYS A 5 30.02 58.26 15.60
CA LYS A 5 29.18 57.09 15.59
C LYS A 5 28.01 57.32 14.62
N GLY A 6 28.07 56.67 13.48
CA GLY A 6 26.86 56.48 12.64
C GLY A 6 26.05 55.27 13.07
N PRO A 7 24.73 55.32 13.16
CA PRO A 7 23.93 54.19 13.55
C PRO A 7 23.71 53.24 12.35
N PHE A 8 24.33 52.07 12.40
CA PHE A 8 23.88 50.96 11.55
C PHE A 8 22.56 50.45 12.11
N LEU A 9 21.48 50.87 11.48
CA LEU A 9 20.15 50.31 11.63
C LEU A 9 20.19 48.84 11.22
N ASN A 10 20.14 47.95 12.22
CA ASN A 10 19.77 46.55 12.05
C ASN A 10 18.31 46.49 11.65
N GLN A 11 18.01 46.59 10.38
CA GLN A 11 16.73 46.18 9.84
C GLN A 11 16.78 44.68 9.60
N ASN A 12 16.45 43.92 10.63
CA ASN A 12 15.97 42.53 10.49
C ASN A 12 14.64 42.57 9.70
N LEU A 13 14.77 42.62 8.38
CA LEU A 13 13.68 42.26 7.46
C LEU A 13 13.45 40.76 7.56
N SER A 14 12.77 40.32 8.63
CA SER A 14 12.06 39.06 8.63
C SER A 14 10.95 39.17 7.57
N ARG A 15 11.30 38.90 6.31
CA ARG A 15 10.28 38.52 5.34
C ARG A 15 9.57 37.30 5.91
N LYS A 16 8.43 37.52 6.56
CA LYS A 16 7.40 36.48 6.74
C LYS A 16 7.01 36.06 5.32
N ILE A 17 7.68 35.03 4.81
CA ILE A 17 7.13 34.25 3.72
C ILE A 17 5.80 33.77 4.28
N ASN A 18 4.71 34.21 3.72
CA ASN A 18 3.38 33.73 4.02
C ASN A 18 3.32 32.28 3.49
N VAL A 19 3.91 31.33 4.24
CA VAL A 19 3.74 29.90 3.97
C VAL A 19 2.29 29.61 4.30
N MET A 20 1.48 29.46 3.27
CA MET A 20 0.09 29.06 3.47
C MET A 20 0.10 27.74 4.22
N THR A 21 -0.53 27.73 5.38
CA THR A 21 -0.70 26.52 6.21
C THR A 21 -1.40 25.45 5.38
N PRO A 22 -0.80 24.25 5.24
CA PRO A 22 -1.45 23.15 4.52
C PRO A 22 -2.77 22.81 5.19
N LYS A 23 -3.75 22.39 4.39
CA LYS A 23 -5.08 21.99 4.88
C LYS A 23 -5.38 20.55 4.52
N VAL A 24 -5.76 19.75 5.52
CA VAL A 24 -6.08 18.31 5.38
C VAL A 24 -7.57 18.07 5.65
N LEU A 25 -8.21 17.31 4.78
CA LEU A 25 -9.54 16.75 5.00
C LEU A 25 -9.40 15.32 5.50
N VAL A 26 -9.99 15.01 6.64
CA VAL A 26 -10.18 13.65 7.15
C VAL A 26 -11.62 13.25 6.90
N SER A 27 -11.87 12.41 5.89
CA SER A 27 -13.22 12.09 5.41
C SER A 27 -13.78 10.76 5.92
N ASP A 28 -12.99 10.00 6.67
CA ASP A 28 -13.36 8.73 7.32
C ASP A 28 -13.09 8.80 8.83
N LYS A 29 -13.61 7.81 9.57
CA LYS A 29 -13.34 7.67 11.01
C LYS A 29 -11.87 7.34 11.25
N LEU A 30 -11.08 8.32 11.67
CA LEU A 30 -9.76 8.17 12.24
C LEU A 30 -9.80 8.44 13.75
N SER A 31 -8.76 8.03 14.49
CA SER A 31 -8.66 8.35 15.91
C SER A 31 -8.47 9.86 16.12
N GLU A 32 -8.95 10.38 17.24
CA GLU A 32 -8.74 11.77 17.63
C GLU A 32 -7.25 12.09 17.78
N THR A 33 -6.46 11.13 18.27
CA THR A 33 -5.00 11.24 18.38
C THR A 33 -4.35 11.52 17.02
N ALA A 34 -4.79 10.82 15.97
CA ALA A 34 -4.27 11.05 14.61
C ALA A 34 -4.64 12.45 14.06
N VAL A 35 -5.84 12.93 14.37
CA VAL A 35 -6.27 14.31 14.03
C VAL A 35 -5.40 15.32 14.80
N GLN A 36 -5.11 15.05 16.06
CA GLN A 36 -4.28 15.91 16.90
C GLN A 36 -2.85 16.03 16.37
N ILE A 37 -2.26 14.95 15.81
CA ILE A 37 -0.92 14.99 15.18
C ILE A 37 -0.87 16.07 14.08
N PHE A 38 -1.87 16.13 13.19
CA PHE A 38 -1.92 17.17 12.16
C PHE A 38 -1.94 18.58 12.77
N ILE A 39 -2.77 18.79 13.80
CA ILE A 39 -2.93 20.07 14.49
C ILE A 39 -1.63 20.48 15.17
N ASP A 40 -1.00 19.57 15.92
CA ASP A 40 0.27 19.80 16.65
C ASP A 40 1.42 20.12 15.70
N ARG A 41 1.37 19.59 14.47
CA ARG A 41 2.31 19.88 13.40
C ARG A 41 1.99 21.19 12.64
N GLY A 42 0.94 21.93 13.04
CA GLY A 42 0.55 23.19 12.44
C GLY A 42 -0.18 23.06 11.09
N ILE A 43 -0.85 21.94 10.87
CA ILE A 43 -1.70 21.69 9.67
C ILE A 43 -3.15 22.00 10.04
N ASP A 44 -3.85 22.73 9.18
CA ASP A 44 -5.30 22.97 9.34
C ASP A 44 -6.08 21.69 8.98
N VAL A 45 -7.04 21.28 9.81
CA VAL A 45 -7.74 19.99 9.66
C VAL A 45 -9.25 20.18 9.72
N ASP A 46 -9.93 19.70 8.70
CA ASP A 46 -11.38 19.47 8.76
C ASP A 46 -11.64 17.97 8.99
N PHE A 47 -12.13 17.62 10.18
CA PHE A 47 -12.52 16.25 10.53
C PHE A 47 -14.01 16.04 10.24
N LEU A 48 -14.31 15.37 9.12
CA LEU A 48 -15.68 15.12 8.63
C LEU A 48 -15.87 13.60 8.34
N PRO A 49 -15.94 12.76 9.38
CA PRO A 49 -15.78 11.30 9.27
C PRO A 49 -16.88 10.57 8.46
N GLU A 50 -18.01 11.23 8.22
CA GLU A 50 -19.10 10.66 7.41
C GLU A 50 -19.09 11.15 5.95
N LEU A 51 -18.24 12.14 5.62
CA LEU A 51 -18.23 12.77 4.30
C LEU A 51 -17.79 11.78 3.19
N GLY A 52 -16.92 10.83 3.52
CA GLY A 52 -16.44 9.85 2.55
C GLY A 52 -17.51 8.92 1.97
N LYS A 53 -18.67 8.83 2.62
CA LYS A 53 -19.83 8.07 2.14
C LYS A 53 -20.65 8.85 1.10
N ASP A 54 -20.55 10.17 1.10
CA ASP A 54 -21.24 11.08 0.16
C ASP A 54 -20.26 11.57 -0.91
N LYS A 55 -20.27 10.90 -2.05
CA LYS A 55 -19.35 11.19 -3.17
C LYS A 55 -19.55 12.59 -3.76
N GLU A 56 -20.79 13.10 -3.78
CA GLU A 56 -21.10 14.40 -4.35
C GLU A 56 -20.63 15.53 -3.42
N ALA A 57 -20.90 15.40 -2.13
CA ALA A 57 -20.45 16.35 -1.13
C ALA A 57 -18.90 16.38 -1.05
N LEU A 58 -18.25 15.23 -1.09
CA LEU A 58 -16.78 15.12 -1.14
C LEU A 58 -16.22 15.80 -2.39
N ALA A 59 -16.79 15.54 -3.57
CA ALA A 59 -16.36 16.14 -4.83
C ALA A 59 -16.45 17.66 -4.83
N LYS A 60 -17.46 18.24 -4.17
CA LYS A 60 -17.63 19.70 -4.04
C LYS A 60 -16.60 20.34 -3.09
N LYS A 61 -16.15 19.60 -2.06
CA LYS A 61 -15.26 20.14 -1.02
C LYS A 61 -13.78 19.95 -1.31
N ILE A 62 -13.40 18.86 -1.98
CA ILE A 62 -12.00 18.39 -2.09
C ILE A 62 -11.04 19.43 -2.70
N GLY A 63 -11.52 20.33 -3.54
CA GLY A 63 -10.69 21.34 -4.22
C GLY A 63 -10.00 22.35 -3.29
N HIS A 64 -10.37 22.40 -2.01
CA HIS A 64 -9.83 23.36 -1.03
C HIS A 64 -8.70 22.79 -0.17
N TYR A 65 -8.39 21.49 -0.29
CA TYR A 65 -7.45 20.79 0.59
C TYR A 65 -6.16 20.38 -0.12
N ASP A 66 -5.06 20.43 0.62
CA ASP A 66 -3.75 19.96 0.20
C ASP A 66 -3.57 18.44 0.44
N GLY A 67 -4.27 17.89 1.44
CA GLY A 67 -4.23 16.48 1.81
C GLY A 67 -5.62 15.89 2.04
N LEU A 68 -5.77 14.59 1.73
CA LEU A 68 -6.98 13.81 1.99
C LEU A 68 -6.60 12.54 2.74
N ALA A 69 -7.00 12.44 4.01
CA ALA A 69 -6.81 11.25 4.84
C ALA A 69 -8.08 10.40 4.85
N ILE A 70 -7.96 9.12 4.47
CA ILE A 70 -9.08 8.20 4.28
C ILE A 70 -8.85 6.82 4.90
N ARG A 71 -9.92 6.06 5.00
CA ARG A 71 -9.94 4.61 5.21
C ARG A 71 -10.68 3.91 4.07
N SER A 72 -11.46 2.88 4.39
CA SER A 72 -12.15 2.06 3.40
C SER A 72 -13.50 2.62 2.93
N ALA A 73 -14.15 3.51 3.70
CA ALA A 73 -15.47 4.03 3.35
C ALA A 73 -15.40 5.06 2.21
N THR A 74 -14.35 5.87 2.16
CA THR A 74 -14.12 6.83 1.07
C THR A 74 -13.59 6.12 -0.18
N LYS A 75 -14.26 6.32 -1.32
CA LYS A 75 -13.79 5.86 -2.63
C LYS A 75 -13.31 7.06 -3.44
N VAL A 76 -11.99 7.15 -3.66
CA VAL A 76 -11.37 8.23 -4.44
C VAL A 76 -11.37 7.85 -5.92
N THR A 77 -12.40 8.29 -6.62
CA THR A 77 -12.60 8.03 -8.05
C THR A 77 -12.08 9.18 -8.91
N GLN A 78 -11.95 8.95 -10.21
CA GLN A 78 -11.62 9.99 -11.18
C GLN A 78 -12.53 11.23 -11.07
N THR A 79 -13.83 11.03 -10.77
CA THR A 79 -14.78 12.13 -10.60
C THR A 79 -14.41 13.04 -9.44
N ILE A 80 -14.01 12.48 -8.30
CA ILE A 80 -13.52 13.25 -7.14
C ILE A 80 -12.21 13.95 -7.49
N LEU A 81 -11.28 13.22 -8.10
CA LEU A 81 -9.98 13.74 -8.47
C LEU A 81 -10.04 14.91 -9.47
N ARG A 82 -11.04 14.95 -10.38
CA ARG A 82 -11.21 16.09 -11.29
C ARG A 82 -11.36 17.43 -10.56
N ASN A 83 -11.99 17.44 -9.40
CA ASN A 83 -12.22 18.64 -8.58
C ASN A 83 -11.09 18.90 -7.57
N ALA A 84 -10.12 18.01 -7.46
CA ALA A 84 -9.02 18.10 -6.49
C ALA A 84 -7.88 19.00 -7.04
N HIS A 85 -8.12 20.32 -7.10
CA HIS A 85 -7.20 21.27 -7.75
C HIS A 85 -5.96 21.60 -6.90
N LYS A 86 -6.06 21.51 -5.57
CA LYS A 86 -4.95 21.77 -4.64
C LYS A 86 -4.35 20.53 -4.02
N LEU A 87 -4.98 19.37 -4.25
CA LEU A 87 -4.62 18.14 -3.57
C LEU A 87 -3.22 17.67 -3.98
N LYS A 88 -2.36 17.45 -3.01
CA LYS A 88 -0.97 17.00 -3.16
C LYS A 88 -0.78 15.55 -2.73
N VAL A 89 -1.55 15.11 -1.72
CA VAL A 89 -1.40 13.79 -1.11
C VAL A 89 -2.73 13.18 -0.70
N ILE A 90 -2.85 11.88 -0.92
CA ILE A 90 -3.92 11.04 -0.38
C ILE A 90 -3.25 10.02 0.53
N GLY A 91 -3.58 10.02 1.81
CA GLY A 91 -3.13 9.05 2.80
C GLY A 91 -4.25 8.07 3.14
N ARG A 92 -4.01 6.78 2.89
CA ARG A 92 -4.95 5.73 3.28
C ARG A 92 -4.47 5.03 4.55
N ALA A 93 -5.23 5.16 5.64
CA ALA A 93 -4.98 4.44 6.89
C ALA A 93 -5.32 2.95 6.72
N GLY A 94 -4.32 2.15 6.38
CA GLY A 94 -4.36 0.70 6.15
C GLY A 94 -3.57 0.27 4.90
N ILE A 95 -3.43 -1.03 4.69
CA ILE A 95 -2.57 -1.62 3.65
C ILE A 95 -3.19 -1.53 2.25
N GLY A 96 -4.44 -1.97 2.08
CA GLY A 96 -5.11 -2.02 0.78
C GLY A 96 -5.48 -0.64 0.26
N THR A 97 -5.37 -0.41 -1.03
CA THR A 97 -5.69 0.87 -1.69
C THR A 97 -6.63 0.70 -2.88
N ASP A 98 -7.44 -0.34 -2.84
CA ASP A 98 -8.39 -0.70 -3.91
C ASP A 98 -9.51 0.35 -4.06
N ASN A 99 -9.71 1.17 -3.04
CA ASN A 99 -10.65 2.29 -3.03
C ASN A 99 -10.10 3.61 -3.61
N ILE A 100 -8.86 3.61 -4.16
CA ILE A 100 -8.20 4.78 -4.75
C ILE A 100 -7.87 4.50 -6.22
N ASP A 101 -8.32 5.35 -7.12
CA ASP A 101 -7.86 5.39 -8.51
C ASP A 101 -6.43 5.97 -8.56
N LYS A 102 -5.44 5.08 -8.39
CA LYS A 102 -4.02 5.45 -8.33
C LYS A 102 -3.51 6.01 -9.65
N GLU A 103 -4.02 5.52 -10.77
CA GLU A 103 -3.61 6.00 -12.08
C GLU A 103 -4.08 7.45 -12.30
N ALA A 104 -5.35 7.72 -12.02
CA ALA A 104 -5.90 9.08 -12.11
C ALA A 104 -5.24 10.05 -11.13
N ALA A 105 -4.92 9.60 -9.89
CA ALA A 105 -4.18 10.39 -8.91
C ALA A 105 -2.77 10.73 -9.43
N SER A 106 -2.07 9.74 -9.98
CA SER A 106 -0.71 9.90 -10.50
C SER A 106 -0.65 10.85 -11.71
N LYS A 107 -1.62 10.76 -12.62
CA LYS A 107 -1.72 11.70 -13.76
C LYS A 107 -1.93 13.14 -13.32
N LYS A 108 -2.57 13.36 -12.17
CA LYS A 108 -2.72 14.66 -11.53
C LYS A 108 -1.54 15.08 -10.64
N GLY A 109 -0.51 14.25 -10.53
CA GLY A 109 0.63 14.53 -9.67
C GLY A 109 0.34 14.42 -8.18
N ILE A 110 -0.69 13.68 -7.79
CA ILE A 110 -1.07 13.48 -6.39
C ILE A 110 -0.37 12.25 -5.85
N VAL A 111 0.37 12.39 -4.76
CA VAL A 111 1.02 11.27 -4.07
C VAL A 111 -0.05 10.41 -3.38
N VAL A 112 0.06 9.10 -3.51
CA VAL A 112 -0.80 8.13 -2.80
C VAL A 112 0.05 7.35 -1.83
N MET A 113 -0.26 7.46 -0.54
CA MET A 113 0.42 6.78 0.57
C MET A 113 -0.52 5.80 1.25
N ASN A 114 0.03 4.69 1.75
CA ASN A 114 -0.68 3.76 2.63
C ASN A 114 0.12 3.53 3.93
N THR A 115 -0.40 2.68 4.81
CA THR A 115 0.25 2.31 6.07
C THR A 115 0.49 0.80 6.11
N PRO A 116 1.57 0.31 5.48
CA PRO A 116 1.76 -1.12 5.24
C PRO A 116 2.08 -1.93 6.50
N PHE A 117 2.49 -1.29 7.59
CA PHE A 117 2.93 -1.96 8.82
C PHE A 117 1.90 -1.88 9.96
N GLY A 118 0.90 -0.99 9.87
CA GLY A 118 0.00 -0.68 10.98
C GLY A 118 -0.97 -1.80 11.38
N ASN A 119 -1.32 -2.73 10.45
CA ASN A 119 -2.27 -3.80 10.70
C ASN A 119 -1.82 -5.19 10.21
N MET A 120 -0.53 -5.37 9.92
CA MET A 120 -0.03 -6.65 9.41
C MET A 120 -0.16 -7.78 10.45
N THR A 121 0.16 -7.50 11.72
CA THR A 121 0.04 -8.46 12.81
C THR A 121 -1.41 -8.85 13.04
N THR A 122 -2.31 -7.87 13.09
CA THR A 122 -3.75 -8.09 13.28
C THR A 122 -4.36 -8.98 12.20
N THR A 123 -4.02 -8.71 10.93
CA THR A 123 -4.51 -9.54 9.81
C THR A 123 -3.93 -10.95 9.86
N ALA A 124 -2.67 -11.12 10.24
CA ALA A 124 -2.06 -12.42 10.39
C ALA A 124 -2.71 -13.22 11.54
N GLU A 125 -2.98 -12.59 12.67
CA GLU A 125 -3.69 -13.21 13.80
C GLU A 125 -5.11 -13.61 13.44
N HIS A 126 -5.81 -12.76 12.70
CA HIS A 126 -7.14 -13.08 12.20
C HIS A 126 -7.11 -14.30 11.28
N ALA A 127 -6.15 -14.42 10.37
CA ALA A 127 -6.00 -15.59 9.50
C ALA A 127 -5.74 -16.88 10.31
N ILE A 128 -4.92 -16.82 11.36
CA ILE A 128 -4.69 -17.95 12.28
C ILE A 128 -5.97 -18.31 13.04
N ALA A 129 -6.72 -17.31 13.54
CA ALA A 129 -8.00 -17.54 14.22
C ALA A 129 -9.02 -18.20 13.28
N MET A 130 -9.12 -17.73 12.04
CA MET A 130 -9.98 -18.29 11.01
C MET A 130 -9.58 -19.73 10.65
N MET A 131 -8.28 -20.03 10.62
CA MET A 131 -7.77 -21.39 10.41
C MET A 131 -8.20 -22.33 11.55
N PHE A 132 -8.11 -21.90 12.82
CA PHE A 132 -8.64 -22.67 13.95
C PHE A 132 -10.17 -22.81 13.89
N ALA A 133 -10.88 -21.74 13.54
CA ALA A 133 -12.33 -21.73 13.44
C ALA A 133 -12.85 -22.79 12.45
N VAL A 134 -12.23 -22.89 11.26
CA VAL A 134 -12.61 -23.91 10.26
C VAL A 134 -12.09 -25.31 10.62
N ALA A 135 -10.90 -25.42 11.22
CA ALA A 135 -10.35 -26.71 11.64
C ALA A 135 -11.20 -27.40 12.71
N ARG A 136 -11.79 -26.63 13.60
CA ARG A 136 -12.53 -27.10 14.78
C ARG A 136 -14.03 -26.82 14.70
N GLN A 137 -14.54 -26.21 13.63
CA GLN A 137 -15.95 -25.84 13.42
C GLN A 137 -16.51 -25.00 14.58
N ILE A 138 -15.69 -24.08 15.12
CA ILE A 138 -15.99 -23.34 16.36
C ILE A 138 -17.30 -22.55 16.27
N PRO A 139 -17.57 -21.74 15.20
CA PRO A 139 -18.80 -20.95 15.12
C PRO A 139 -20.06 -21.81 15.12
N GLN A 140 -20.03 -22.91 14.36
CA GLN A 140 -21.16 -23.82 14.25
C GLN A 140 -21.43 -24.59 15.56
N ALA A 141 -20.37 -25.04 16.22
CA ALA A 141 -20.45 -25.69 17.53
C ALA A 141 -21.00 -24.75 18.59
N SER A 142 -20.50 -23.49 18.61
CA SER A 142 -20.98 -22.45 19.51
C SER A 142 -22.46 -22.14 19.28
N ALA A 143 -22.90 -21.95 18.03
CA ALA A 143 -24.30 -21.70 17.70
C ALA A 143 -25.20 -22.86 18.10
N SER A 144 -24.77 -24.12 17.90
CA SER A 144 -25.51 -25.31 18.35
C SER A 144 -25.69 -25.34 19.85
N THR A 145 -24.61 -25.08 20.61
CA THR A 145 -24.63 -25.09 22.06
C THR A 145 -25.51 -23.96 22.62
N HIS A 146 -25.42 -22.75 22.08
CA HIS A 146 -26.30 -21.63 22.47
C HIS A 146 -27.78 -21.90 22.17
N ALA A 147 -28.04 -22.69 21.13
CA ALA A 147 -29.42 -23.17 20.83
C ALA A 147 -29.88 -24.35 21.71
N GLY A 148 -29.15 -24.69 22.77
CA GLY A 148 -29.49 -25.78 23.68
C GLY A 148 -29.22 -27.18 23.14
N ARG A 149 -28.52 -27.34 22.02
CA ARG A 149 -28.20 -28.64 21.42
C ARG A 149 -26.76 -29.07 21.80
N TRP A 150 -26.68 -30.27 22.44
CA TRP A 150 -25.39 -30.84 22.88
C TRP A 150 -24.91 -31.90 21.86
N GLU A 151 -24.46 -31.45 20.66
CA GLU A 151 -24.18 -32.31 19.51
C GLU A 151 -22.69 -32.64 19.35
N LYS A 152 -22.03 -33.15 20.41
CA LYS A 152 -20.58 -33.37 20.48
C LYS A 152 -20.00 -34.13 19.28
N SER A 153 -20.66 -35.20 18.84
CA SER A 153 -20.21 -36.06 17.72
C SER A 153 -20.33 -35.42 16.33
N LYS A 154 -21.09 -34.33 16.20
CA LYS A 154 -21.30 -33.64 14.93
C LYS A 154 -20.10 -32.75 14.54
N PHE A 155 -19.37 -32.28 15.54
CA PHE A 155 -18.28 -31.31 15.34
C PHE A 155 -16.92 -31.98 15.51
N MET A 156 -16.64 -32.98 14.66
CA MET A 156 -15.34 -33.65 14.62
C MET A 156 -14.35 -32.81 13.80
N GLY A 157 -13.41 -32.17 14.50
CA GLY A 157 -12.39 -31.33 13.88
C GLY A 157 -11.10 -32.07 13.54
N VAL A 158 -10.11 -31.32 13.13
CA VAL A 158 -8.74 -31.78 12.87
C VAL A 158 -7.74 -30.99 13.68
N GLU A 159 -6.60 -31.59 14.00
CA GLU A 159 -5.45 -30.88 14.61
C GLU A 159 -4.64 -30.18 13.52
N LEU A 160 -3.99 -29.09 13.90
CA LEU A 160 -3.03 -28.39 13.04
C LEU A 160 -1.64 -29.01 13.12
N THR A 161 -1.29 -29.57 14.28
CA THR A 161 0.03 -30.21 14.52
C THR A 161 0.32 -31.27 13.45
N GLY A 162 1.51 -31.16 12.83
CA GLY A 162 1.96 -32.09 11.80
C GLY A 162 1.31 -31.94 10.43
N LYS A 163 0.30 -31.05 10.28
CA LYS A 163 -0.32 -30.72 8.99
C LYS A 163 0.58 -29.79 8.18
N THR A 164 0.38 -29.79 6.87
CA THR A 164 1.11 -28.91 5.96
C THR A 164 0.23 -27.71 5.58
N LEU A 165 0.75 -26.49 5.81
CA LEU A 165 0.13 -25.24 5.40
C LEU A 165 0.80 -24.74 4.12
N GLY A 166 0.02 -24.56 3.07
CA GLY A 166 0.39 -23.83 1.87
C GLY A 166 0.15 -22.34 2.07
N VAL A 167 1.19 -21.54 1.90
CA VAL A 167 1.11 -20.08 1.99
C VAL A 167 1.31 -19.48 0.62
N ILE A 168 0.29 -18.81 0.09
CA ILE A 168 0.37 -18.07 -1.17
C ILE A 168 0.64 -16.61 -0.84
N GLY A 169 1.90 -16.17 -1.03
CA GLY A 169 2.41 -14.87 -0.62
C GLY A 169 3.02 -14.90 0.80
N ALA A 170 4.35 -14.88 0.88
CA ALA A 170 5.11 -14.90 2.14
C ALA A 170 5.73 -13.53 2.47
N GLY A 171 5.06 -12.44 2.07
CA GLY A 171 5.42 -11.06 2.41
C GLY A 171 5.16 -10.73 3.89
N ASN A 172 4.88 -9.44 4.19
CA ASN A 172 4.74 -8.96 5.57
C ASN A 172 3.73 -9.77 6.40
N ILE A 173 2.51 -9.95 5.90
CA ILE A 173 1.44 -10.70 6.61
C ILE A 173 1.72 -12.20 6.56
N GLY A 174 1.96 -12.74 5.35
CA GLY A 174 2.23 -14.16 5.17
C GLY A 174 3.44 -14.65 5.95
N GLY A 175 4.48 -13.84 6.10
CA GLY A 175 5.65 -14.13 6.92
C GLY A 175 5.31 -14.31 8.40
N ILE A 176 4.47 -13.45 8.97
CA ILE A 176 3.98 -13.58 10.35
C ILE A 176 3.12 -14.85 10.50
N VAL A 177 2.26 -15.14 9.51
CA VAL A 177 1.47 -16.39 9.51
C VAL A 177 2.36 -17.62 9.47
N CYS A 178 3.42 -17.62 8.64
CA CYS A 178 4.41 -18.70 8.60
C CYS A 178 5.06 -18.94 9.96
N GLU A 179 5.52 -17.86 10.61
CA GLU A 179 6.14 -17.94 11.94
C GLU A 179 5.19 -18.56 12.97
N ARG A 180 3.96 -18.04 13.06
CA ARG A 180 2.96 -18.52 14.02
C ARG A 180 2.55 -19.96 13.75
N ALA A 181 2.33 -20.33 12.49
CA ALA A 181 1.95 -21.69 12.11
C ALA A 181 3.08 -22.72 12.37
N ARG A 182 4.34 -22.33 12.20
CA ARG A 182 5.49 -23.16 12.60
C ARG A 182 5.51 -23.41 14.12
N ASN A 183 5.20 -22.39 14.92
CA ASN A 183 5.10 -22.52 16.37
C ASN A 183 3.92 -23.43 16.79
N LEU A 184 2.90 -23.58 15.94
CA LEU A 184 1.84 -24.59 16.06
C LEU A 184 2.25 -25.98 15.52
N LYS A 185 3.54 -26.18 15.20
CA LYS A 185 4.12 -27.42 14.68
C LYS A 185 3.58 -27.84 13.31
N MET A 186 3.13 -26.90 12.50
CA MET A 186 2.81 -27.13 11.08
C MET A 186 4.08 -27.13 10.22
N LYS A 187 4.02 -27.87 9.12
CA LYS A 187 5.00 -27.74 8.02
C LYS A 187 4.53 -26.65 7.06
N ILE A 188 5.43 -25.79 6.59
CA ILE A 188 5.08 -24.66 5.72
C ILE A 188 5.69 -24.84 4.33
N LEU A 189 4.83 -24.82 3.32
CA LEU A 189 5.22 -24.68 1.91
C LEU A 189 4.75 -23.29 1.44
N ALA A 190 5.65 -22.48 0.90
CA ALA A 190 5.33 -21.13 0.46
C ALA A 190 5.53 -20.97 -1.06
N TYR A 191 4.52 -20.48 -1.73
CA TYR A 191 4.59 -19.98 -3.10
C TYR A 191 4.58 -18.44 -3.08
N ASP A 192 5.71 -17.86 -3.45
CA ASP A 192 5.89 -16.43 -3.60
C ASP A 192 7.02 -16.17 -4.60
N PRO A 193 6.73 -15.56 -5.78
CA PRO A 193 7.75 -15.28 -6.80
C PRO A 193 8.87 -14.35 -6.31
N PHE A 194 8.60 -13.53 -5.29
CA PHE A 194 9.55 -12.55 -4.76
C PHE A 194 10.33 -13.04 -3.54
N LEU A 195 10.02 -14.22 -3.02
CA LEU A 195 10.74 -14.82 -1.90
C LEU A 195 12.05 -15.42 -2.38
N SER A 196 13.21 -14.99 -1.84
CA SER A 196 14.49 -15.63 -2.11
C SER A 196 14.64 -16.94 -1.34
N LYS A 197 15.51 -17.84 -1.83
CA LYS A 197 15.83 -19.09 -1.12
C LYS A 197 16.44 -18.82 0.25
N ASP A 198 17.36 -17.86 0.35
CA ASP A 198 18.00 -17.49 1.60
C ASP A 198 16.98 -17.00 2.63
N LYS A 199 16.06 -16.15 2.19
CA LYS A 199 15.00 -15.64 3.06
C LYS A 199 14.05 -16.75 3.51
N SER A 200 13.72 -17.71 2.65
CA SER A 200 12.90 -18.86 3.03
C SER A 200 13.58 -19.74 4.08
N LEU A 201 14.89 -19.93 3.97
CA LEU A 201 15.70 -20.64 4.96
C LEU A 201 15.73 -19.94 6.31
N GLU A 202 15.94 -18.60 6.34
CA GLU A 202 15.87 -17.80 7.55
C GLU A 202 14.51 -17.92 8.23
N MET A 203 13.43 -17.90 7.46
CA MET A 203 12.07 -18.08 7.96
C MET A 203 11.80 -19.53 8.37
N GLY A 204 12.66 -20.49 8.03
CA GLY A 204 12.51 -21.91 8.27
C GLY A 204 11.28 -22.51 7.58
N ILE A 205 11.04 -22.10 6.34
CA ILE A 205 9.94 -22.56 5.48
C ILE A 205 10.50 -23.12 4.17
N GLU A 206 9.74 -23.98 3.51
CA GLU A 206 10.09 -24.53 2.21
C GLU A 206 9.46 -23.67 1.10
N LYS A 207 10.29 -23.04 0.26
CA LYS A 207 9.81 -22.33 -0.94
C LYS A 207 9.51 -23.34 -2.04
N VAL A 208 8.36 -23.20 -2.71
CA VAL A 208 8.03 -23.90 -3.95
C VAL A 208 8.04 -22.90 -5.12
N GLU A 209 8.59 -23.33 -6.26
CA GLU A 209 8.72 -22.43 -7.42
C GLU A 209 7.40 -22.29 -8.18
N ASP A 210 6.57 -23.33 -8.21
CA ASP A 210 5.30 -23.37 -8.93
C ASP A 210 4.15 -23.67 -8.00
N LEU A 211 3.00 -22.99 -8.21
CA LEU A 211 1.79 -23.22 -7.44
C LEU A 211 1.30 -24.69 -7.54
N GLU A 212 1.40 -25.29 -8.71
CA GLU A 212 0.99 -26.67 -8.95
C GLU A 212 1.76 -27.69 -8.07
N ASN A 213 3.01 -27.38 -7.70
CA ASN A 213 3.80 -28.20 -6.80
C ASN A 213 3.39 -28.07 -5.32
N LEU A 214 2.64 -27.03 -4.97
CA LEU A 214 2.09 -26.79 -3.64
C LEU A 214 0.75 -27.52 -3.45
N LEU A 215 -0.18 -27.33 -4.39
CA LEU A 215 -1.61 -27.69 -4.25
C LEU A 215 -1.86 -29.15 -3.77
N PRO A 216 -1.22 -30.19 -4.32
CA PRO A 216 -1.51 -31.58 -3.92
C PRO A 216 -0.87 -32.00 -2.59
N LYS A 217 0.00 -31.17 -2.00
CA LYS A 217 0.79 -31.52 -0.80
C LYS A 217 0.23 -30.94 0.50
N VAL A 218 -0.68 -29.96 0.42
CA VAL A 218 -1.06 -29.16 1.58
C VAL A 218 -2.43 -29.55 2.13
N ASP A 219 -2.56 -29.51 3.45
CA ASP A 219 -3.81 -29.78 4.18
C ASP A 219 -4.62 -28.49 4.37
N PHE A 220 -3.93 -27.34 4.38
CA PHE A 220 -4.50 -26.00 4.48
C PHE A 220 -3.84 -25.09 3.46
N ILE A 221 -4.59 -24.13 2.91
CA ILE A 221 -4.07 -23.06 2.07
C ILE A 221 -4.52 -21.71 2.65
N THR A 222 -3.59 -20.77 2.77
CA THR A 222 -3.89 -19.40 3.18
C THR A 222 -3.29 -18.41 2.17
N LEU A 223 -4.07 -17.37 1.83
CA LEU A 223 -3.68 -16.39 0.81
C LEU A 223 -3.31 -15.05 1.47
N HIS A 224 -2.19 -14.48 1.06
CA HIS A 224 -1.67 -13.20 1.53
C HIS A 224 -1.05 -12.39 0.39
N VAL A 225 -1.71 -12.38 -0.76
CA VAL A 225 -1.31 -11.65 -1.97
C VAL A 225 -2.32 -10.54 -2.29
N PRO A 226 -1.91 -9.44 -2.96
CA PRO A 226 -2.86 -8.46 -3.49
C PRO A 226 -3.67 -9.05 -4.65
N LEU A 227 -4.83 -8.45 -4.94
CA LEU A 227 -5.58 -8.77 -6.14
C LEU A 227 -4.98 -7.99 -7.33
N THR A 228 -4.48 -8.73 -8.31
CA THR A 228 -3.92 -8.24 -9.57
C THR A 228 -4.41 -9.13 -10.71
N ASP A 229 -4.10 -8.78 -11.96
CA ASP A 229 -4.46 -9.65 -13.10
C ASP A 229 -3.78 -11.03 -12.99
N MET A 230 -2.59 -11.12 -12.40
CA MET A 230 -1.87 -12.39 -12.20
C MET A 230 -2.40 -13.22 -11.03
N THR A 231 -2.99 -12.60 -10.03
CA THR A 231 -3.48 -13.28 -8.82
C THR A 231 -5.00 -13.47 -8.81
N ARG A 232 -5.71 -12.85 -9.76
CA ARG A 232 -7.15 -13.05 -9.92
C ARG A 232 -7.45 -14.53 -10.18
N ASN A 233 -8.32 -15.10 -9.36
CA ASN A 233 -8.64 -16.53 -9.39
C ASN A 233 -7.40 -17.42 -9.37
N ILE A 234 -6.37 -17.03 -8.60
CA ILE A 234 -5.18 -17.86 -8.43
C ILE A 234 -5.54 -19.27 -7.91
N LEU A 235 -6.61 -19.36 -7.10
CA LEU A 235 -7.31 -20.60 -6.83
C LEU A 235 -8.58 -20.68 -7.70
N SER A 236 -8.36 -20.88 -9.01
CA SER A 236 -9.39 -21.17 -10.00
C SER A 236 -10.00 -22.56 -9.75
N ARG A 237 -11.11 -22.89 -10.45
CA ARG A 237 -11.66 -24.25 -10.45
C ARG A 237 -10.59 -25.31 -10.69
N GLU A 238 -9.80 -25.14 -11.75
CA GLU A 238 -8.74 -26.08 -12.11
C GLU A 238 -7.72 -26.27 -10.99
N ASN A 239 -7.28 -25.19 -10.36
CA ASN A 239 -6.32 -25.22 -9.25
C ASN A 239 -6.94 -25.83 -7.98
N LEU A 240 -8.18 -25.54 -7.70
CA LEU A 240 -8.90 -26.14 -6.57
C LEU A 240 -9.06 -27.66 -6.72
N GLU A 241 -9.33 -28.15 -7.92
CA GLU A 241 -9.45 -29.58 -8.24
C GLU A 241 -8.10 -30.32 -8.10
N LYS A 242 -6.95 -29.64 -8.29
CA LYS A 242 -5.61 -30.20 -8.07
C LYS A 242 -5.23 -30.29 -6.59
N THR A 243 -6.00 -29.68 -5.70
CA THR A 243 -5.69 -29.71 -4.26
C THR A 243 -5.89 -31.10 -3.66
N LYS A 244 -5.22 -31.33 -2.54
CA LYS A 244 -5.44 -32.54 -1.76
C LYS A 244 -6.89 -32.63 -1.29
N LYS A 245 -7.54 -33.80 -1.49
CA LYS A 245 -8.89 -34.03 -0.96
C LYS A 245 -8.91 -33.80 0.56
N GLY A 246 -9.88 -33.02 1.02
CA GLY A 246 -9.99 -32.65 2.42
C GLY A 246 -9.21 -31.38 2.80
N VAL A 247 -8.66 -30.64 1.84
CA VAL A 247 -7.99 -29.36 2.04
C VAL A 247 -8.96 -28.33 2.66
N ARG A 248 -8.42 -27.35 3.39
CA ARG A 248 -9.16 -26.19 3.91
C ARG A 248 -8.55 -24.91 3.38
N ILE A 249 -9.41 -23.98 2.95
CA ILE A 249 -8.98 -22.72 2.30
C ILE A 249 -9.27 -21.55 3.23
N ILE A 250 -8.26 -20.70 3.47
CA ILE A 250 -8.36 -19.48 4.28
C ILE A 250 -8.07 -18.26 3.39
N ASN A 251 -9.00 -17.33 3.32
CA ASN A 251 -8.81 -16.07 2.60
C ASN A 251 -9.17 -14.87 3.48
N CYS A 252 -8.15 -14.22 4.03
CA CYS A 252 -8.23 -12.94 4.74
C CYS A 252 -7.47 -11.84 3.98
N ALA A 253 -7.20 -12.03 2.67
CA ALA A 253 -6.44 -11.10 1.85
C ALA A 253 -7.34 -10.22 0.98
N ARG A 254 -7.88 -10.78 -0.11
CA ARG A 254 -8.77 -10.06 -1.06
C ARG A 254 -9.82 -11.02 -1.64
N GLY A 255 -11.03 -10.51 -1.87
CA GLY A 255 -12.00 -11.15 -2.75
C GLY A 255 -11.48 -11.24 -4.18
N GLY A 256 -11.96 -12.22 -4.94
CA GLY A 256 -11.51 -12.46 -6.32
C GLY A 256 -10.17 -13.20 -6.46
N LEU A 257 -9.52 -13.59 -5.36
CA LEU A 257 -8.35 -14.49 -5.38
C LEU A 257 -8.77 -15.96 -5.55
N VAL A 258 -9.98 -16.31 -5.17
CA VAL A 258 -10.54 -17.67 -5.21
C VAL A 258 -11.80 -17.62 -6.04
N ASP A 259 -12.02 -18.61 -6.89
CA ASP A 259 -13.31 -18.85 -7.56
C ASP A 259 -14.31 -19.34 -6.53
N GLU A 260 -15.14 -18.43 -5.99
CA GLU A 260 -16.09 -18.68 -4.91
C GLU A 260 -17.19 -19.66 -5.33
N ILE A 261 -17.57 -19.67 -6.63
CA ILE A 261 -18.57 -20.60 -7.16
C ILE A 261 -17.98 -22.01 -7.19
N ALA A 262 -16.81 -22.18 -7.80
CA ALA A 262 -16.13 -23.46 -7.86
C ALA A 262 -15.85 -24.02 -6.45
N LEU A 263 -15.39 -23.15 -5.53
CA LEU A 263 -15.13 -23.52 -4.15
C LEU A 263 -16.41 -24.05 -3.46
N SER A 264 -17.55 -23.38 -3.65
CA SER A 264 -18.83 -23.83 -3.06
C SER A 264 -19.24 -25.21 -3.54
N GLU A 265 -19.05 -25.51 -4.84
CA GLU A 265 -19.34 -26.81 -5.43
C GLU A 265 -18.38 -27.90 -4.89
N LEU A 266 -17.09 -27.58 -4.76
CA LEU A 266 -16.10 -28.51 -4.23
C LEU A 266 -16.26 -28.79 -2.73
N ILE A 267 -16.80 -27.83 -1.98
CA ILE A 267 -17.22 -28.06 -0.59
C ILE A 267 -18.44 -29.00 -0.55
N LYS A 268 -19.43 -28.77 -1.38
CA LYS A 268 -20.64 -29.63 -1.47
C LYS A 268 -20.32 -31.07 -1.90
N SER A 269 -19.34 -31.23 -2.79
CA SER A 269 -18.86 -32.55 -3.23
C SER A 269 -17.97 -33.28 -2.20
N GLY A 270 -17.50 -32.55 -1.17
CA GLY A 270 -16.58 -33.07 -0.16
C GLY A 270 -15.10 -33.18 -0.61
N HIS A 271 -14.72 -32.56 -1.75
CA HIS A 271 -13.33 -32.44 -2.15
C HIS A 271 -12.60 -31.45 -1.21
N VAL A 272 -13.18 -30.26 -0.97
CA VAL A 272 -12.73 -29.28 0.01
C VAL A 272 -13.48 -29.51 1.32
N ALA A 273 -12.76 -29.70 2.42
CA ALA A 273 -13.35 -30.01 3.72
C ALA A 273 -13.95 -28.78 4.41
N GLY A 274 -13.58 -27.58 4.03
CA GLY A 274 -14.11 -26.34 4.58
C GLY A 274 -13.34 -25.12 4.10
N ALA A 275 -13.89 -23.95 4.39
CA ALA A 275 -13.28 -22.68 4.05
C ALA A 275 -13.52 -21.62 5.14
N ALA A 276 -12.62 -20.65 5.23
CA ALA A 276 -12.74 -19.52 6.13
C ALA A 276 -12.43 -18.22 5.37
N PHE A 277 -13.43 -17.36 5.22
CA PHE A 277 -13.37 -16.18 4.37
C PHE A 277 -13.73 -14.93 5.15
N ASP A 278 -12.82 -13.96 5.10
CA ASP A 278 -13.01 -12.62 5.66
C ASP A 278 -13.31 -11.58 4.57
N VAL A 279 -13.07 -11.95 3.30
CA VAL A 279 -13.17 -11.06 2.14
C VAL A 279 -13.90 -11.78 0.99
N PHE A 280 -14.62 -11.01 0.16
CA PHE A 280 -15.46 -11.53 -0.90
C PHE A 280 -15.27 -10.72 -2.19
N GLU A 281 -15.57 -11.34 -3.35
CA GLU A 281 -15.44 -10.67 -4.64
C GLU A 281 -16.27 -9.38 -4.71
N LYS A 282 -17.45 -9.39 -4.10
CA LYS A 282 -18.30 -8.21 -3.95
C LYS A 282 -18.51 -7.89 -2.47
N GLU A 283 -18.09 -6.71 -2.06
CA GLU A 283 -18.27 -6.18 -0.71
C GLU A 283 -19.08 -4.86 -0.71
N PRO A 284 -20.05 -4.67 0.21
CA PRO A 284 -20.56 -5.62 1.21
C PRO A 284 -21.20 -6.86 0.59
N ALA A 285 -20.88 -8.05 1.12
CA ALA A 285 -21.43 -9.30 0.67
C ALA A 285 -22.77 -9.57 1.39
N ASN A 286 -23.88 -9.47 0.65
CA ASN A 286 -25.21 -9.76 1.16
C ASN A 286 -25.73 -11.12 0.67
N ASP A 287 -25.24 -11.57 -0.48
CA ASP A 287 -25.52 -12.87 -1.07
C ASP A 287 -24.22 -13.42 -1.67
N ASN A 288 -23.83 -14.62 -1.25
CA ASN A 288 -22.58 -15.23 -1.69
C ASN A 288 -22.72 -16.77 -1.70
N PRO A 289 -22.18 -17.48 -2.72
CA PRO A 289 -22.28 -18.93 -2.85
C PRO A 289 -21.67 -19.71 -1.68
N LEU A 290 -20.81 -19.09 -0.87
CA LEU A 290 -20.20 -19.69 0.31
C LEU A 290 -21.07 -19.60 1.56
N PHE A 291 -22.09 -18.74 1.56
CA PHE A 291 -22.93 -18.56 2.74
C PHE A 291 -23.81 -19.79 3.00
N ASN A 292 -24.08 -20.03 4.29
CA ASN A 292 -24.89 -21.16 4.77
C ASN A 292 -24.33 -22.57 4.45
N LEU A 293 -23.12 -22.68 3.94
CA LEU A 293 -22.45 -23.97 3.82
C LEU A 293 -21.95 -24.45 5.20
N PRO A 294 -22.13 -25.75 5.54
CA PRO A 294 -21.93 -26.24 6.91
C PRO A 294 -20.50 -26.10 7.44
N ASN A 295 -19.53 -26.15 6.55
CA ASN A 295 -18.10 -26.11 6.91
C ASN A 295 -17.41 -24.81 6.47
N VAL A 296 -18.18 -23.73 6.33
CA VAL A 296 -17.65 -22.41 5.96
C VAL A 296 -17.81 -21.44 7.11
N VAL A 297 -16.75 -20.69 7.37
CA VAL A 297 -16.70 -19.58 8.35
C VAL A 297 -16.57 -18.29 7.57
N CYS A 298 -17.47 -17.34 7.80
CA CYS A 298 -17.44 -16.02 7.12
C CYS A 298 -17.40 -14.90 8.16
N THR A 299 -16.57 -13.89 7.91
CA THR A 299 -16.50 -12.67 8.71
C THR A 299 -16.56 -11.44 7.79
N PRO A 300 -17.09 -10.30 8.25
CA PRO A 300 -17.33 -9.13 7.41
C PRO A 300 -16.10 -8.21 7.30
N HIS A 301 -15.00 -8.73 6.74
CA HIS A 301 -13.74 -8.02 6.50
C HIS A 301 -13.15 -7.42 7.79
N LEU A 302 -12.88 -8.27 8.77
CA LEU A 302 -12.39 -7.92 10.10
C LEU A 302 -10.86 -7.98 10.25
N GLY A 303 -10.12 -8.34 9.19
CA GLY A 303 -8.67 -8.56 9.26
C GLY A 303 -7.85 -7.41 9.87
N ALA A 304 -8.37 -6.18 9.84
CA ALA A 304 -7.75 -5.00 10.46
C ALA A 304 -8.64 -4.37 11.56
N ALA A 305 -9.65 -5.07 12.05
CA ALA A 305 -10.67 -4.52 12.95
C ALA A 305 -10.32 -4.73 14.42
N THR A 306 -9.14 -4.30 14.85
CA THR A 306 -8.78 -4.20 16.27
C THR A 306 -8.49 -2.76 16.66
N ILE A 307 -8.56 -2.46 17.95
CA ILE A 307 -8.29 -1.12 18.49
C ILE A 307 -6.87 -0.70 18.13
N GLU A 308 -5.90 -1.59 18.36
CA GLU A 308 -4.47 -1.36 18.11
C GLU A 308 -4.19 -1.09 16.63
N ALA A 309 -4.76 -1.91 15.74
CA ALA A 309 -4.56 -1.73 14.30
C ALA A 309 -5.16 -0.40 13.82
N GLN A 310 -6.37 -0.06 14.29
CA GLN A 310 -7.03 1.19 13.90
C GLN A 310 -6.26 2.41 14.37
N GLU A 311 -5.73 2.38 15.59
CA GLU A 311 -4.87 3.44 16.12
C GLU A 311 -3.56 3.52 15.34
N ASN A 312 -2.83 2.41 15.20
CA ASN A 312 -1.53 2.39 14.54
C ASN A 312 -1.59 2.89 13.08
N VAL A 313 -2.59 2.48 12.30
CA VAL A 313 -2.72 2.98 10.92
C VAL A 313 -3.10 4.45 10.85
N ALA A 314 -3.87 4.95 11.83
CA ALA A 314 -4.28 6.33 11.90
C ALA A 314 -3.11 7.26 12.28
N LEU A 315 -2.32 6.87 13.30
CA LEU A 315 -1.10 7.59 13.69
C LEU A 315 -0.10 7.62 12.54
N GLN A 316 0.18 6.47 11.93
CA GLN A 316 1.14 6.37 10.84
C GLN A 316 0.74 7.23 9.63
N VAL A 317 -0.54 7.25 9.23
CA VAL A 317 -0.96 8.07 8.09
C VAL A 317 -0.86 9.57 8.39
N ALA A 318 -1.17 9.98 9.63
CA ALA A 318 -1.07 11.37 10.05
C ALA A 318 0.39 11.86 10.04
N GLU A 319 1.31 11.07 10.58
CA GLU A 319 2.74 11.37 10.60
C GLU A 319 3.32 11.49 9.19
N GLN A 320 3.14 10.48 8.34
CA GLN A 320 3.74 10.48 7.01
C GLN A 320 3.14 11.54 6.07
N MET A 321 1.83 11.84 6.18
CA MET A 321 1.22 12.96 5.43
C MET A 321 1.73 14.30 5.91
N SER A 322 1.92 14.48 7.23
CA SER A 322 2.50 15.70 7.79
C SER A 322 3.94 15.91 7.33
N ASN A 323 4.77 14.85 7.37
CA ASN A 323 6.15 14.90 6.86
C ASN A 323 6.19 15.30 5.39
N TYR A 324 5.29 14.76 4.58
CA TYR A 324 5.21 15.14 3.16
C TYR A 324 4.80 16.60 2.96
N LEU A 325 3.74 17.05 3.62
CA LEU A 325 3.19 18.39 3.42
C LEU A 325 4.11 19.51 3.95
N LEU A 326 4.89 19.24 5.00
CA LEU A 326 5.76 20.22 5.66
C LEU A 326 7.22 20.14 5.20
N GLU A 327 7.72 18.93 4.97
CA GLU A 327 9.15 18.67 4.74
C GLU A 327 9.43 18.07 3.35
N GLY A 328 8.40 17.63 2.62
CA GLY A 328 8.55 16.95 1.32
C GLY A 328 9.05 15.51 1.41
N ALA A 329 9.09 14.93 2.63
CA ALA A 329 9.43 13.52 2.80
C ALA A 329 8.34 12.61 2.24
N VAL A 330 8.72 11.53 1.58
CA VAL A 330 7.81 10.61 0.91
C VAL A 330 8.00 9.22 1.47
N GLU A 331 7.11 8.82 2.37
CA GLU A 331 7.13 7.51 3.01
C GLU A 331 5.95 6.66 2.56
N ASN A 332 6.20 5.38 2.27
CA ASN A 332 5.17 4.42 1.86
C ASN A 332 4.29 4.90 0.68
N ALA A 333 4.85 5.67 -0.23
CA ALA A 333 4.16 6.08 -1.44
C ALA A 333 4.08 4.92 -2.44
N LEU A 334 2.93 4.82 -3.13
CA LEU A 334 2.65 3.76 -4.09
C LEU A 334 2.93 4.18 -5.53
N ASN A 335 3.05 5.48 -5.78
CA ASN A 335 3.18 6.06 -7.11
C ASN A 335 4.34 7.05 -7.25
N MET A 336 5.24 7.06 -6.29
CA MET A 336 6.44 7.88 -6.28
C MET A 336 7.55 7.16 -5.47
N PRO A 337 8.83 7.29 -5.81
CA PRO A 337 9.93 6.77 -5.01
C PRO A 337 9.88 7.30 -3.58
N SER A 338 10.05 6.42 -2.60
CA SER A 338 10.09 6.82 -1.18
C SER A 338 11.37 7.56 -0.87
N MET A 339 11.28 8.53 0.03
CA MET A 339 12.38 9.36 0.53
C MET A 339 12.07 9.74 1.98
N SER A 340 12.85 9.23 2.92
CA SER A 340 12.67 9.54 4.34
C SER A 340 12.89 11.03 4.65
N SER A 341 12.46 11.50 5.82
CA SER A 341 12.70 12.89 6.25
C SER A 341 14.18 13.22 6.34
N GLU A 342 15.03 12.27 6.72
CA GLU A 342 16.48 12.44 6.76
C GLU A 342 17.07 12.55 5.35
N GLU A 343 16.67 11.64 4.45
CA GLU A 343 17.06 11.69 3.05
C GLU A 343 16.57 12.97 2.37
N ALA A 344 15.37 13.45 2.65
CA ALA A 344 14.82 14.67 2.09
C ALA A 344 15.69 15.89 2.41
N LYS A 345 16.25 15.95 3.62
CA LYS A 345 17.17 17.03 4.02
C LYS A 345 18.48 17.01 3.23
N VAL A 346 19.05 15.82 3.03
CA VAL A 346 20.30 15.64 2.29
C VAL A 346 20.09 15.79 0.79
N MET A 347 19.03 15.18 0.28
CA MET A 347 18.71 15.13 -1.16
C MET A 347 18.02 16.39 -1.68
N GLY A 348 17.40 17.18 -0.82
CA GLY A 348 16.65 18.38 -1.23
C GLY A 348 17.40 19.29 -2.21
N PRO A 349 18.68 19.66 -1.95
CA PRO A 349 19.48 20.42 -2.89
C PRO A 349 19.70 19.72 -4.25
N TRP A 350 19.89 18.40 -4.25
CA TRP A 350 20.10 17.60 -5.45
C TRP A 350 18.81 17.43 -6.26
N VAL A 351 17.67 17.23 -5.59
CA VAL A 351 16.35 17.21 -6.22
C VAL A 351 16.08 18.54 -6.92
N LYS A 352 16.36 19.66 -6.24
CA LYS A 352 16.18 21.00 -6.81
C LYS A 352 17.14 21.27 -7.98
N LEU A 353 18.41 20.84 -7.87
CA LEU A 353 19.38 20.92 -8.96
C LEU A 353 18.91 20.10 -10.17
N SER A 354 18.47 18.87 -9.95
CA SER A 354 17.92 17.98 -10.99
C SER A 354 16.74 18.63 -11.72
N GLN A 355 15.84 19.27 -10.99
CA GLN A 355 14.72 19.99 -11.57
C GLN A 355 15.16 21.18 -12.43
N TYR A 356 16.12 21.97 -11.96
CA TYR A 356 16.64 23.09 -12.72
C TYR A 356 17.40 22.66 -13.97
N LEU A 357 18.22 21.61 -13.88
CA LEU A 357 18.91 21.06 -15.05
C LEU A 357 17.90 20.53 -16.09
N GLY A 358 16.87 19.82 -15.63
CA GLY A 358 15.80 19.38 -16.49
C GLY A 358 15.05 20.54 -17.15
N SER A 359 14.67 21.55 -16.36
CA SER A 359 14.00 22.76 -16.88
C SER A 359 14.85 23.50 -17.92
N PHE A 360 16.16 23.66 -17.64
CA PHE A 360 17.08 24.27 -18.59
C PHE A 360 17.18 23.46 -19.88
N ALA A 361 17.40 22.14 -19.79
CA ALA A 361 17.46 21.27 -20.96
C ALA A 361 16.17 21.33 -21.79
N GLY A 362 14.99 21.28 -21.12
CA GLY A 362 13.69 21.39 -21.77
C GLY A 362 13.47 22.74 -22.46
N GLN A 363 13.98 23.83 -21.91
CA GLN A 363 13.88 25.17 -22.52
C GLN A 363 14.79 25.32 -23.76
N MET A 364 15.96 24.68 -23.74
CA MET A 364 16.92 24.72 -24.86
C MET A 364 16.53 23.80 -26.02
N THR A 365 15.55 22.95 -25.85
CA THR A 365 15.11 21.99 -26.87
C THR A 365 13.92 22.55 -27.63
N ASP A 366 14.05 22.75 -28.96
CA ASP A 366 12.99 23.24 -29.84
C ASP A 366 12.19 22.10 -30.48
N GLU A 367 12.75 20.89 -30.53
CA GLU A 367 12.09 19.70 -31.07
C GLU A 367 11.41 18.88 -29.94
N PRO A 368 10.43 18.02 -30.29
CA PRO A 368 9.86 17.08 -29.34
C PRO A 368 10.91 16.13 -28.74
N VAL A 369 11.00 16.06 -27.43
CA VAL A 369 11.92 15.18 -26.71
C VAL A 369 11.60 13.72 -27.01
N LYS A 370 12.56 12.97 -27.54
CA LYS A 370 12.44 11.53 -27.87
C LYS A 370 13.16 10.65 -26.85
N ALA A 371 14.24 11.17 -26.25
CA ALA A 371 15.03 10.44 -25.25
C ALA A 371 15.59 11.41 -24.22
N ILE A 372 15.77 10.91 -23.00
CA ILE A 372 16.40 11.60 -21.87
C ILE A 372 17.48 10.68 -21.32
N ASN A 373 18.72 11.10 -21.36
CA ASN A 373 19.84 10.37 -20.79
C ASN A 373 20.38 11.14 -19.58
N ILE A 374 20.39 10.49 -18.43
CA ILE A 374 20.83 11.11 -17.16
C ILE A 374 22.04 10.34 -16.66
N LEU A 375 23.15 11.04 -16.42
CA LEU A 375 24.34 10.48 -15.85
C LEU A 375 24.59 11.10 -14.48
N TYR A 376 24.80 10.24 -13.49
CA TYR A 376 25.18 10.58 -12.12
C TYR A 376 26.61 10.11 -11.87
N ASP A 377 27.44 10.96 -11.30
CA ASP A 377 28.86 10.66 -11.00
C ASP A 377 29.22 11.10 -9.58
N GLY A 378 30.09 10.31 -8.92
CA GLY A 378 30.55 10.55 -7.56
C GLY A 378 29.46 10.37 -6.51
N VAL A 379 29.44 11.19 -5.46
CA VAL A 379 28.53 11.04 -4.31
C VAL A 379 27.05 10.98 -4.67
N VAL A 380 26.64 11.58 -5.77
CA VAL A 380 25.24 11.56 -6.21
C VAL A 380 24.83 10.20 -6.81
N SER A 381 25.78 9.40 -7.28
CA SER A 381 25.51 8.07 -7.86
C SER A 381 25.01 7.06 -6.83
N GLU A 382 25.27 7.30 -5.55
CA GLU A 382 24.84 6.45 -4.43
C GLU A 382 23.50 6.89 -3.81
N MET A 383 22.92 8.01 -4.30
CA MET A 383 21.67 8.55 -3.79
C MET A 383 20.45 7.85 -4.40
N ASN A 384 19.25 8.28 -4.00
CA ASN A 384 17.97 7.79 -4.54
C ASN A 384 17.79 8.29 -5.99
N LEU A 385 18.43 7.62 -6.94
CA LEU A 385 18.39 7.97 -8.36
C LEU A 385 16.98 8.01 -8.96
N PRO A 386 16.04 7.12 -8.59
CA PRO A 386 14.64 7.21 -9.04
C PRO A 386 13.98 8.55 -8.71
N ALA A 387 14.22 9.10 -7.52
CA ALA A 387 13.70 10.42 -7.14
C ALA A 387 14.34 11.56 -7.95
N LEU A 388 15.65 11.51 -8.19
CA LEU A 388 16.37 12.47 -9.01
C LEU A 388 15.92 12.38 -10.49
N ASN A 389 15.73 11.19 -11.04
CA ASN A 389 15.19 10.98 -12.38
C ASN A 389 13.82 11.66 -12.54
N SER A 390 12.91 11.41 -11.60
CA SER A 390 11.57 12.00 -11.60
C SER A 390 11.63 13.53 -11.58
N SER A 391 12.61 14.09 -10.85
CA SER A 391 12.83 15.53 -10.78
C SER A 391 13.36 16.11 -12.10
N VAL A 392 14.34 15.47 -12.75
CA VAL A 392 14.85 15.86 -14.06
C VAL A 392 13.73 15.85 -15.10
N ILE A 393 12.96 14.75 -15.16
CA ILE A 393 11.88 14.58 -16.14
C ILE A 393 10.80 15.65 -15.91
N SER A 394 10.42 15.90 -14.66
CA SER A 394 9.50 16.97 -14.29
C SER A 394 9.99 18.34 -14.78
N GLY A 395 11.26 18.64 -14.58
CA GLY A 395 11.88 19.87 -15.07
C GLY A 395 11.80 20.02 -16.59
N ILE A 396 12.16 18.98 -17.34
CA ILE A 396 12.10 18.98 -18.82
C ILE A 396 10.67 19.24 -19.31
N MET A 397 9.70 18.61 -18.68
CA MET A 397 8.30 18.70 -19.11
C MET A 397 7.59 19.99 -18.68
N SER A 398 8.10 20.69 -17.70
CA SER A 398 7.48 21.91 -17.17
C SER A 398 7.34 23.04 -18.19
N LYS A 399 8.16 23.06 -19.26
CA LYS A 399 8.01 24.00 -20.38
C LYS A 399 6.66 23.83 -21.09
N ALA A 400 6.25 22.58 -21.31
CA ALA A 400 5.04 22.27 -22.07
C ALA A 400 3.79 22.18 -21.17
N ASN A 401 3.96 21.84 -19.91
CA ASN A 401 2.89 21.74 -18.93
C ASN A 401 3.41 22.10 -17.52
N PRO A 402 3.10 23.30 -17.02
CA PRO A 402 3.55 23.76 -15.69
C PRO A 402 3.05 22.92 -14.52
N ASP A 403 1.95 22.16 -14.69
CA ASP A 403 1.34 21.33 -13.65
C ASP A 403 2.05 19.96 -13.49
N VAL A 404 3.03 19.65 -14.34
CA VAL A 404 3.80 18.40 -14.24
C VAL A 404 4.75 18.46 -13.05
N ASN A 405 4.69 17.41 -12.23
CA ASN A 405 5.56 17.26 -11.07
C ASN A 405 6.26 15.89 -11.06
N MET A 406 7.03 15.59 -10.01
CA MET A 406 7.79 14.34 -9.89
C MET A 406 6.93 13.07 -9.90
N VAL A 407 5.64 13.15 -9.57
CA VAL A 407 4.70 12.01 -9.58
C VAL A 407 4.20 11.74 -11.00
N SER A 408 3.74 12.78 -11.69
CA SER A 408 3.12 12.65 -13.02
C SER A 408 4.14 12.56 -14.15
N ALA A 409 5.32 13.16 -14.01
CA ALA A 409 6.32 13.25 -15.08
C ALA A 409 6.76 11.89 -15.66
N PRO A 410 7.09 10.86 -14.87
CA PRO A 410 7.48 9.56 -15.41
C PRO A 410 6.35 8.88 -16.21
N ILE A 411 5.10 9.05 -15.76
CA ILE A 411 3.93 8.47 -16.43
C ILE A 411 3.70 9.16 -17.78
N ILE A 412 3.71 10.49 -17.78
CA ILE A 412 3.54 11.28 -19.02
C ILE A 412 4.67 10.99 -20.01
N ALA A 413 5.91 10.85 -19.53
CA ALA A 413 7.04 10.49 -20.37
C ALA A 413 6.83 9.12 -21.04
N LYS A 414 6.36 8.13 -20.27
CA LYS A 414 6.03 6.80 -20.78
C LYS A 414 4.89 6.84 -21.81
N GLU A 415 3.80 7.56 -21.54
CA GLU A 415 2.66 7.72 -22.45
C GLU A 415 3.07 8.39 -23.77
N ARG A 416 4.04 9.31 -23.72
CA ARG A 416 4.59 9.98 -24.90
C ARG A 416 5.68 9.18 -25.62
N GLY A 417 6.02 7.99 -25.13
CA GLY A 417 7.05 7.14 -25.73
C GLY A 417 8.48 7.67 -25.58
N ILE A 418 8.73 8.57 -24.61
CA ILE A 418 10.07 9.12 -24.35
C ILE A 418 10.93 8.04 -23.70
N LYS A 419 12.06 7.74 -24.31
CA LYS A 419 13.04 6.77 -23.76
C LYS A 419 13.85 7.44 -22.66
N ILE A 420 13.91 6.81 -21.49
CA ILE A 420 14.70 7.29 -20.35
C ILE A 420 15.81 6.29 -20.08
N SER A 421 17.05 6.77 -20.03
CA SER A 421 18.20 5.98 -19.61
C SER A 421 18.94 6.67 -18.47
N THR A 422 19.41 5.88 -17.53
CA THR A 422 20.19 6.34 -16.38
C THR A 422 21.51 5.60 -16.36
N THR A 423 22.58 6.34 -16.23
CA THR A 423 23.94 5.81 -16.04
C THR A 423 24.47 6.33 -14.73
N ASN A 424 25.00 5.46 -13.89
CA ASN A 424 25.74 5.83 -12.70
C ASN A 424 27.19 5.39 -12.82
N GLN A 425 28.09 6.21 -12.38
CA GLN A 425 29.53 5.92 -12.33
C GLN A 425 30.16 6.60 -11.12
N ASP A 426 31.19 5.98 -10.59
CA ASP A 426 32.02 6.56 -9.53
C ASP A 426 33.41 6.74 -10.11
N LYS A 427 33.62 7.85 -10.83
CA LYS A 427 34.93 8.23 -11.34
C LYS A 427 35.44 9.38 -10.51
N ALA A 428 36.55 9.17 -9.81
CA ALA A 428 37.27 10.23 -9.13
C ALA A 428 37.59 11.37 -10.12
N GLY A 429 36.88 12.47 -10.02
CA GLY A 429 36.99 13.63 -10.87
C GLY A 429 37.35 14.91 -10.09
N ALA A 430 37.32 16.05 -10.76
CA ALA A 430 37.56 17.35 -10.14
C ALA A 430 36.46 17.80 -9.17
N PHE A 431 35.27 17.13 -9.23
CA PHE A 431 34.09 17.41 -8.41
C PHE A 431 33.75 16.23 -7.55
N ALA A 432 33.22 16.47 -6.34
CA ALA A 432 32.72 15.42 -5.45
C ALA A 432 31.53 14.64 -6.06
N GLY A 433 30.79 15.25 -6.98
CA GLY A 433 29.73 14.62 -7.76
C GLY A 433 29.14 15.60 -8.77
N TYR A 434 28.51 15.09 -9.84
CA TYR A 434 27.81 15.90 -10.82
C TYR A 434 26.65 15.14 -11.47
N ILE A 435 25.73 15.89 -12.06
CA ILE A 435 24.60 15.38 -12.83
C ILE A 435 24.72 15.93 -14.25
N LYS A 436 24.66 15.03 -15.26
CA LYS A 436 24.60 15.40 -16.66
C LYS A 436 23.25 14.98 -17.25
N VAL A 437 22.53 15.93 -17.83
CA VAL A 437 21.27 15.71 -18.52
C VAL A 437 21.46 15.94 -20.01
N THR A 438 21.04 14.98 -20.82
CA THR A 438 21.08 15.06 -22.29
C THR A 438 19.69 14.73 -22.83
N VAL A 439 19.15 15.55 -23.71
CA VAL A 439 17.86 15.41 -24.37
C VAL A 439 18.04 15.41 -25.88
#